data_762cf87c30d9a573dd90078099060675
#
_entry.id   762cf87c30d9a573dd90078099060675
#
_cell.length_a   1.000
_cell.length_b   1.000
_cell.length_c   1.000
_cell.angle_alpha   90.00
_cell.angle_beta   90.00
_cell.angle_gamma   90.00
#
_symmetry.space_group_name_H-M   'P 1'
#
loop_
_entity.id
_entity.type
_entity.pdbx_description
1 polymer ?
#
loop_
_entity_poly.entity_id
_entity_poly.type
_entity_poly.pdbx_seq_one_letter_code
_entity_poly.pdbx_strand_id
1 'polypeptide(L)'
;MKYSRRSFVKSAGMASVSLATSPDFSLMTEKILKVEVLNPYNHVPVSLIIDDSTCLVNLAHYGIPQFAEVFPDQYKQDWRKLPREIPDSFVREFGGWCHENGVKGKYSIVPYPACTGWVNRFIPGWTKQELETSLNLIREMIVPDWDIHPEMVSHTRVIDIKTGKPFPFPTPEYMENWEWSQTKSADELAAYQAYALSILKEAGLPCEGLTTPGGYGGRNQNNLALGTLDAVRDVYGAEIPHFFRDLFTEKGKSVAPQVLHPSDLNGTNPKCVVSILGCTDDWFGGWDGLNPGSADKLISEDLQSGRMVDVIDLGEPAVMVCHWPGIYFNGDKVGFNILKQVIKRLNQKYDNLIWMKLSEIARYWAAKELTTIEASENKIILKAPFSSPGFTLKLNYSVLKPGIKIGGEDIKPLIKIRSLNTLKSNTWYSDKAGSVLCFDLEKGITELVL
;
A
#
# COMPACT_ATOMS: atom_id res chain seq x y z
N MET A 1 13.33 -22.17 -18.16
CA MET A 1 14.78 -21.90 -18.01
C MET A 1 14.96 -20.75 -17.01
N LYS A 2 15.54 -21.05 -15.87
CA LYS A 2 15.78 -20.05 -14.80
C LYS A 2 17.04 -19.26 -15.11
N TYR A 3 16.96 -17.95 -15.33
CA TYR A 3 18.12 -17.08 -15.35
C TYR A 3 18.28 -16.41 -13.97
N SER A 4 19.32 -16.86 -13.25
CA SER A 4 19.76 -16.28 -11.99
C SER A 4 20.71 -15.11 -12.25
N ARG A 5 20.51 -13.96 -11.58
CA ARG A 5 21.33 -12.74 -11.65
C ARG A 5 22.66 -12.83 -10.87
N ARG A 6 23.27 -14.02 -10.76
CA ARG A 6 24.54 -14.23 -10.02
C ARG A 6 25.60 -14.89 -10.90
N SER A 7 25.99 -14.30 -12.02
CA SER A 7 27.19 -14.76 -12.75
C SER A 7 27.71 -13.72 -13.73
N PHE A 8 28.22 -12.60 -13.19
CA PHE A 8 29.04 -11.70 -14.01
C PHE A 8 30.21 -11.13 -13.18
N VAL A 9 31.06 -11.99 -12.65
CA VAL A 9 32.42 -11.67 -12.26
C VAL A 9 33.21 -13.00 -12.25
N LYS A 10 33.90 -13.28 -13.33
CA LYS A 10 35.15 -14.10 -13.38
C LYS A 10 35.57 -14.27 -14.83
N SER A 11 36.51 -13.48 -15.26
CA SER A 11 37.57 -13.83 -16.22
C SER A 11 38.34 -12.55 -16.58
N ALA A 12 39.47 -12.31 -15.95
CA ALA A 12 40.56 -11.58 -16.53
C ALA A 12 41.84 -12.24 -16.05
N GLY A 13 42.52 -12.88 -16.99
CA GLY A 13 43.70 -13.66 -16.76
C GLY A 13 44.96 -12.84 -16.48
N MET A 14 45.91 -13.49 -15.82
CA MET A 14 47.24 -13.01 -15.54
C MET A 14 48.04 -12.80 -16.83
N ALA A 15 48.71 -11.66 -16.92
CA ALA A 15 49.91 -11.49 -17.73
C ALA A 15 50.91 -10.71 -16.91
N SER A 16 51.97 -11.37 -16.52
CA SER A 16 53.17 -10.82 -15.90
C SER A 16 54.03 -10.13 -16.94
N VAL A 17 54.39 -8.83 -16.72
CA VAL A 17 55.54 -8.19 -17.37
C VAL A 17 56.21 -7.23 -16.42
N SER A 18 57.52 -7.29 -16.42
CA SER A 18 58.60 -6.78 -15.60
C SER A 18 58.64 -5.28 -15.36
N LEU A 19 59.34 -4.96 -14.22
CA LEU A 19 59.70 -3.65 -13.69
C LEU A 19 60.33 -2.69 -14.72
N ALA A 20 59.79 -1.47 -14.73
CA ALA A 20 60.55 -0.24 -15.02
C ALA A 20 60.08 0.83 -14.03
N THR A 21 61.01 1.36 -13.28
CA THR A 21 60.86 2.48 -12.33
C THR A 21 60.47 3.76 -13.04
N SER A 22 59.37 4.38 -12.64
CA SER A 22 59.01 5.77 -12.98
C SER A 22 58.00 6.32 -11.98
N PRO A 23 57.87 7.64 -11.80
CA PRO A 23 57.58 8.29 -10.55
C PRO A 23 56.08 8.28 -10.18
N ASP A 24 55.84 8.58 -8.90
CA ASP A 24 54.55 8.76 -8.24
C ASP A 24 53.40 9.13 -9.14
N PHE A 25 52.69 8.12 -9.67
CA PHE A 25 51.28 8.23 -10.01
C PHE A 25 50.50 7.93 -8.73
N SER A 26 50.17 8.97 -7.98
CA SER A 26 49.12 8.86 -6.98
C SER A 26 47.89 8.37 -7.73
N LEU A 27 47.54 7.11 -7.57
CA LEU A 27 46.25 6.55 -7.97
C LEU A 27 45.22 7.39 -7.26
N MET A 28 44.73 8.44 -7.93
CA MET A 28 43.41 9.00 -7.63
C MET A 28 42.43 7.85 -7.87
N THR A 29 42.13 7.12 -6.81
CA THR A 29 40.94 6.25 -6.77
C THR A 29 39.79 7.19 -7.02
N GLU A 30 39.28 7.24 -8.27
CA GLU A 30 38.01 7.88 -8.56
C GLU A 30 37.02 7.38 -7.52
N LYS A 31 36.57 8.26 -6.65
CA LYS A 31 35.50 7.96 -5.70
C LYS A 31 34.25 7.66 -6.52
N ILE A 32 33.96 6.38 -6.72
CA ILE A 32 32.73 5.97 -7.40
C ILE A 32 31.57 6.57 -6.62
N LEU A 33 30.86 7.50 -7.25
CA LEU A 33 29.65 8.07 -6.68
C LEU A 33 28.60 6.99 -6.55
N LYS A 34 28.22 6.67 -5.32
CA LYS A 34 27.13 5.74 -5.01
C LYS A 34 25.91 6.55 -4.59
N VAL A 35 24.82 6.39 -5.34
CA VAL A 35 23.50 6.97 -5.06
C VAL A 35 22.57 5.87 -4.62
N GLU A 36 21.88 6.07 -3.52
CA GLU A 36 20.87 5.17 -2.97
C GLU A 36 19.54 5.95 -2.79
N VAL A 37 18.44 5.36 -3.23
CA VAL A 37 17.10 5.90 -2.97
C VAL A 37 16.62 5.36 -1.64
N LEU A 38 16.46 6.23 -0.65
CA LEU A 38 15.95 5.92 0.68
C LEU A 38 14.42 5.87 0.70
N ASN A 39 13.84 5.67 1.87
CA ASN A 39 12.41 5.85 2.13
C ASN A 39 12.01 7.34 2.06
N PRO A 40 10.72 7.65 1.86
CA PRO A 40 10.25 9.05 1.79
C PRO A 40 10.66 9.83 3.03
N TYR A 41 11.25 11.00 2.83
CA TYR A 41 11.76 11.86 3.93
C TYR A 41 12.74 11.16 4.88
N ASN A 42 13.34 10.04 4.48
CA ASN A 42 14.14 9.13 5.33
C ASN A 42 13.36 8.55 6.51
N HIS A 43 12.03 8.39 6.38
CA HIS A 43 11.15 7.77 7.37
C HIS A 43 10.61 6.44 6.86
N VAL A 44 10.39 5.49 7.75
CA VAL A 44 9.80 4.20 7.39
C VAL A 44 8.29 4.36 7.25
N PRO A 45 7.69 4.04 6.07
CA PRO A 45 6.26 4.09 5.88
C PRO A 45 5.52 3.10 6.78
N VAL A 46 4.44 3.58 7.41
CA VAL A 46 3.51 2.76 8.18
C VAL A 46 2.11 2.98 7.63
N SER A 47 1.31 1.93 7.53
CA SER A 47 -0.06 2.01 7.04
C SER A 47 -0.95 0.98 7.74
N LEU A 48 -2.28 1.20 7.70
CA LEU A 48 -3.26 0.26 8.20
C LEU A 48 -4.26 -0.09 7.10
N ILE A 49 -4.42 -1.36 6.82
CA ILE A 49 -5.47 -1.89 5.95
C ILE A 49 -6.66 -2.30 6.81
N ILE A 50 -7.84 -1.76 6.50
CA ILE A 50 -9.10 -2.19 7.08
C ILE A 50 -9.91 -2.89 5.99
N ASP A 51 -10.09 -4.19 6.14
CA ASP A 51 -10.91 -5.02 5.27
C ASP A 51 -12.32 -5.22 5.87
N ASP A 52 -13.25 -5.74 5.08
CA ASP A 52 -14.63 -6.02 5.46
C ASP A 52 -15.45 -4.80 5.92
N SER A 53 -14.95 -3.58 5.68
CA SER A 53 -15.67 -2.36 6.01
C SER A 53 -16.64 -1.95 4.89
N THR A 54 -17.72 -1.32 5.28
CA THR A 54 -18.72 -0.72 4.39
C THR A 54 -19.65 0.20 5.19
N CYS A 55 -20.60 0.87 4.52
CA CYS A 55 -21.62 1.67 5.19
C CYS A 55 -22.61 0.78 5.92
N LEU A 56 -22.86 1.03 7.20
CA LEU A 56 -23.91 0.43 8.03
C LEU A 56 -23.82 -1.08 8.24
N VAL A 57 -23.57 -1.87 7.21
CA VAL A 57 -23.65 -3.33 7.24
C VAL A 57 -22.46 -3.95 7.99
N ASN A 58 -22.73 -4.82 8.96
CA ASN A 58 -21.71 -5.71 9.49
C ASN A 58 -21.55 -6.92 8.55
N LEU A 59 -20.47 -6.93 7.79
CA LEU A 59 -20.24 -7.94 6.75
C LEU A 59 -20.19 -9.37 7.32
N ALA A 60 -19.65 -9.57 8.51
CA ALA A 60 -19.58 -10.87 9.15
C ALA A 60 -20.99 -11.44 9.43
N HIS A 61 -21.95 -10.61 9.89
CA HIS A 61 -23.33 -11.07 10.15
C HIS A 61 -24.00 -11.66 8.91
N TYR A 62 -23.80 -11.05 7.73
CA TYR A 62 -24.45 -11.47 6.49
C TYR A 62 -23.59 -12.42 5.64
N GLY A 63 -22.27 -12.38 5.78
CA GLY A 63 -21.33 -13.22 5.03
C GLY A 63 -21.22 -14.64 5.56
N ILE A 64 -21.13 -14.82 6.88
CA ILE A 64 -20.98 -16.15 7.50
C ILE A 64 -22.03 -17.14 7.01
N PRO A 65 -23.36 -16.85 6.99
CA PRO A 65 -24.34 -17.79 6.49
C PRO A 65 -24.15 -18.15 5.02
N GLN A 66 -23.68 -17.24 4.18
CA GLN A 66 -23.40 -17.54 2.76
C GLN A 66 -22.14 -18.40 2.59
N PHE A 67 -21.12 -18.18 3.40
CA PHE A 67 -19.94 -19.05 3.43
C PHE A 67 -20.28 -20.45 3.94
N ALA A 68 -21.17 -20.55 4.93
CA ALA A 68 -21.66 -21.83 5.45
C ALA A 68 -22.48 -22.63 4.44
N GLU A 69 -23.15 -22.00 3.45
CA GLU A 69 -23.79 -22.71 2.35
C GLU A 69 -22.80 -23.50 1.49
N VAL A 70 -21.54 -23.03 1.39
CA VAL A 70 -20.46 -23.66 0.60
C VAL A 70 -19.62 -24.60 1.47
N PHE A 71 -19.24 -24.15 2.66
CA PHE A 71 -18.36 -24.88 3.59
C PHE A 71 -18.94 -24.92 5.00
N PRO A 72 -20.01 -25.71 5.23
CA PRO A 72 -20.74 -25.71 6.51
C PRO A 72 -19.89 -26.16 7.70
N ASP A 73 -18.87 -26.99 7.46
CA ASP A 73 -17.95 -27.43 8.51
C ASP A 73 -16.93 -26.40 8.95
N GLN A 74 -16.63 -25.41 8.12
CA GLN A 74 -15.66 -24.37 8.40
C GLN A 74 -16.31 -23.11 9.00
N TYR A 75 -17.54 -22.78 8.60
CA TYR A 75 -18.26 -21.56 9.00
C TYR A 75 -19.42 -21.90 9.94
N LYS A 76 -19.07 -22.33 11.18
CA LYS A 76 -20.02 -22.73 12.23
C LYS A 76 -20.38 -21.64 13.23
N GLN A 77 -19.85 -20.44 13.04
CA GLN A 77 -20.09 -19.30 13.93
C GLN A 77 -21.59 -19.01 14.04
N ASP A 78 -22.07 -18.73 15.25
CA ASP A 78 -23.44 -18.32 15.48
C ASP A 78 -23.62 -16.84 15.07
N TRP A 79 -23.68 -16.61 13.76
CA TRP A 79 -23.77 -15.28 13.15
C TRP A 79 -24.95 -14.46 13.65
N ARG A 80 -26.02 -15.10 14.18
CA ARG A 80 -27.20 -14.42 14.74
C ARG A 80 -26.87 -13.63 16.02
N LYS A 81 -25.77 -13.96 16.69
CA LYS A 81 -25.26 -13.21 17.84
C LYS A 81 -24.47 -11.97 17.45
N LEU A 82 -24.03 -11.87 16.19
CA LEU A 82 -23.32 -10.69 15.69
C LEU A 82 -24.34 -9.58 15.41
N PRO A 83 -24.04 -8.30 15.72
CA PRO A 83 -24.89 -7.19 15.34
C PRO A 83 -25.00 -7.10 13.81
N ARG A 84 -26.19 -6.71 13.31
CA ARG A 84 -26.42 -6.54 11.87
C ARG A 84 -25.69 -5.33 11.30
N GLU A 85 -25.33 -4.41 12.17
CA GLU A 85 -24.79 -3.08 11.84
C GLU A 85 -23.52 -2.80 12.64
N ILE A 86 -22.56 -2.15 11.99
CA ILE A 86 -21.50 -1.42 12.67
C ILE A 86 -21.85 0.07 12.54
N PRO A 87 -22.22 0.75 13.65
CA PRO A 87 -22.89 2.04 13.57
C PRO A 87 -21.95 3.18 13.19
N ASP A 88 -22.52 4.21 12.56
CA ASP A 88 -21.80 5.45 12.19
C ASP A 88 -21.17 6.16 13.40
N SER A 89 -21.71 5.96 14.60
CA SER A 89 -21.09 6.48 15.84
C SER A 89 -19.70 5.89 16.07
N PHE A 90 -19.51 4.62 15.72
CA PHE A 90 -18.19 3.99 15.82
C PHE A 90 -17.26 4.46 14.69
N VAL A 91 -17.77 4.65 13.47
CA VAL A 91 -17.00 5.25 12.38
C VAL A 91 -16.46 6.63 12.78
N ARG A 92 -17.29 7.47 13.43
CA ARG A 92 -16.87 8.78 13.94
C ARG A 92 -15.79 8.68 15.03
N GLU A 93 -15.98 7.78 15.99
CA GLU A 93 -15.01 7.56 17.06
C GLU A 93 -13.67 7.08 16.52
N PHE A 94 -13.70 6.09 15.62
CA PHE A 94 -12.52 5.53 14.99
C PHE A 94 -11.80 6.56 14.12
N GLY A 95 -12.52 7.16 13.16
CA GLY A 95 -11.95 8.14 12.21
C GLY A 95 -11.39 9.38 12.93
N GLY A 96 -12.13 9.92 13.95
CA GLY A 96 -11.67 11.04 14.76
C GLY A 96 -10.38 10.72 15.51
N TRP A 97 -10.32 9.56 16.16
CA TRP A 97 -9.12 9.14 16.87
C TRP A 97 -7.93 8.90 15.92
N CYS A 98 -8.15 8.27 14.76
CA CYS A 98 -7.11 8.07 13.76
C CYS A 98 -6.56 9.41 13.25
N HIS A 99 -7.43 10.35 12.92
CA HIS A 99 -7.06 11.70 12.49
C HIS A 99 -6.19 12.42 13.54
N GLU A 100 -6.62 12.42 14.79
CA GLU A 100 -5.88 13.03 15.92
C GLU A 100 -4.50 12.43 16.16
N ASN A 101 -4.32 11.13 15.82
CA ASN A 101 -3.06 10.41 15.98
C ASN A 101 -2.26 10.27 14.68
N GLY A 102 -2.71 10.92 13.58
CA GLY A 102 -2.06 10.93 12.28
C GLY A 102 -2.03 9.58 11.57
N VAL A 103 -2.93 8.65 11.95
CA VAL A 103 -3.01 7.30 11.38
C VAL A 103 -3.65 7.36 10.01
N LYS A 104 -2.98 6.76 9.02
CA LYS A 104 -3.45 6.67 7.64
C LYS A 104 -3.46 5.23 7.13
N GLY A 105 -4.21 5.00 6.06
CA GLY A 105 -4.22 3.69 5.44
C GLY A 105 -5.24 3.53 4.33
N LYS A 106 -5.89 2.36 4.31
CA LYS A 106 -6.96 2.00 3.38
C LYS A 106 -8.18 1.51 4.14
N TYR A 107 -9.35 1.97 3.73
CA TYR A 107 -10.66 1.57 4.24
C TYR A 107 -11.48 0.95 3.10
N SER A 108 -11.97 -0.26 3.27
CA SER A 108 -12.84 -0.90 2.28
C SER A 108 -14.23 -0.29 2.27
N ILE A 109 -14.83 -0.20 1.09
CA ILE A 109 -16.27 -0.06 0.91
C ILE A 109 -16.73 -1.15 -0.04
N VAL A 110 -17.31 -2.22 0.51
CA VAL A 110 -17.89 -3.29 -0.29
C VAL A 110 -19.13 -2.76 -1.01
N PRO A 111 -19.17 -2.75 -2.36
CA PRO A 111 -20.25 -2.09 -3.13
C PRO A 111 -21.63 -2.71 -2.95
N TYR A 112 -21.69 -4.03 -2.76
CA TYR A 112 -22.92 -4.82 -2.57
C TYR A 112 -22.74 -5.79 -1.39
N PRO A 113 -22.52 -5.30 -0.16
CA PRO A 113 -22.05 -6.08 0.96
C PRO A 113 -22.92 -7.33 1.22
N ALA A 114 -22.29 -8.51 1.11
CA ALA A 114 -22.93 -9.82 1.22
C ALA A 114 -24.30 -9.90 0.49
N CYS A 115 -24.38 -9.30 -0.67
CA CYS A 115 -25.61 -9.25 -1.48
C CYS A 115 -26.84 -8.66 -0.74
N THR A 116 -26.65 -7.84 0.29
CA THR A 116 -27.76 -7.25 1.06
C THR A 116 -28.40 -6.06 0.38
N GLY A 117 -27.61 -5.22 -0.31
CA GLY A 117 -28.08 -4.03 -1.01
C GLY A 117 -26.91 -3.18 -1.51
N TRP A 118 -27.18 -2.28 -2.45
CA TRP A 118 -26.18 -1.50 -3.17
C TRP A 118 -25.89 -0.17 -2.48
N VAL A 119 -24.63 0.12 -2.17
CA VAL A 119 -24.22 1.36 -1.48
C VAL A 119 -24.54 2.63 -2.29
N ASN A 120 -24.59 2.55 -3.62
CA ASN A 120 -24.96 3.67 -4.50
C ASN A 120 -26.48 3.82 -4.72
N ARG A 121 -27.32 2.94 -4.15
CA ARG A 121 -28.76 2.93 -4.43
C ARG A 121 -29.60 2.77 -3.16
N PHE A 122 -29.54 1.60 -2.55
CA PHE A 122 -30.37 1.24 -1.41
C PHE A 122 -29.87 -0.04 -0.74
N ILE A 123 -29.90 -0.07 0.60
CA ILE A 123 -29.61 -1.25 1.41
C ILE A 123 -30.89 -1.58 2.22
N PRO A 124 -31.57 -2.73 1.96
CA PRO A 124 -32.74 -3.13 2.71
C PRO A 124 -32.49 -3.22 4.22
N GLY A 125 -33.38 -2.63 5.00
CA GLY A 125 -33.24 -2.55 6.46
C GLY A 125 -32.79 -1.19 6.97
N TRP A 126 -32.34 -0.31 6.08
CA TRP A 126 -32.03 1.09 6.36
C TRP A 126 -32.74 2.02 5.40
N THR A 127 -32.98 3.25 5.80
CA THR A 127 -33.55 4.29 4.94
C THR A 127 -32.50 4.82 3.97
N LYS A 128 -32.94 5.44 2.87
CA LYS A 128 -32.03 6.14 1.94
C LYS A 128 -31.26 7.26 2.65
N GLN A 129 -31.90 7.94 3.62
CA GLN A 129 -31.28 9.01 4.40
C GLN A 129 -30.15 8.49 5.29
N GLU A 130 -30.32 7.34 5.95
CA GLU A 130 -29.28 6.70 6.74
C GLU A 130 -28.07 6.32 5.87
N LEU A 131 -28.32 5.70 4.71
CA LEU A 131 -27.24 5.36 3.79
C LEU A 131 -26.48 6.60 3.29
N GLU A 132 -27.20 7.65 2.90
CA GLU A 132 -26.55 8.90 2.44
C GLU A 132 -25.78 9.58 3.57
N THR A 133 -26.31 9.56 4.81
CA THR A 133 -25.60 10.07 5.98
C THR A 133 -24.31 9.30 6.24
N SER A 134 -24.34 7.97 6.13
CA SER A 134 -23.16 7.12 6.27
C SER A 134 -22.13 7.37 5.16
N LEU A 135 -22.57 7.50 3.92
CA LEU A 135 -21.69 7.85 2.79
C LEU A 135 -21.03 9.22 2.96
N ASN A 136 -21.80 10.23 3.43
CA ASN A 136 -21.24 11.56 3.72
C ASN A 136 -20.21 11.49 4.84
N LEU A 137 -20.45 10.71 5.88
CA LEU A 137 -19.50 10.49 6.95
C LEU A 137 -18.17 9.90 6.43
N ILE A 138 -18.23 8.92 5.52
CA ILE A 138 -17.04 8.35 4.88
C ILE A 138 -16.29 9.42 4.07
N ARG A 139 -17.00 10.21 3.26
CA ARG A 139 -16.40 11.28 2.43
C ARG A 139 -15.70 12.34 3.27
N GLU A 140 -16.33 12.76 4.38
CA GLU A 140 -15.84 13.86 5.21
C GLU A 140 -14.76 13.44 6.20
N MET A 141 -14.84 12.24 6.74
CA MET A 141 -14.00 11.82 7.88
C MET A 141 -12.95 10.77 7.51
N ILE A 142 -13.27 9.86 6.59
CA ILE A 142 -12.36 8.76 6.22
C ILE A 142 -11.49 9.15 5.02
N VAL A 143 -12.09 9.58 3.92
CA VAL A 143 -11.39 9.91 2.66
C VAL A 143 -10.17 10.81 2.82
N PRO A 144 -10.13 11.86 3.70
CA PRO A 144 -8.95 12.71 3.84
C PRO A 144 -7.67 11.94 4.20
N ASP A 145 -7.76 10.94 5.08
CA ASP A 145 -6.62 10.20 5.61
C ASP A 145 -6.52 8.75 5.11
N TRP A 146 -7.52 8.27 4.36
CA TRP A 146 -7.64 6.87 3.94
C TRP A 146 -7.94 6.75 2.44
N ASP A 147 -7.29 5.79 1.77
CA ASP A 147 -7.75 5.35 0.46
C ASP A 147 -9.05 4.55 0.61
N ILE A 148 -9.95 4.71 -0.34
CA ILE A 148 -11.13 3.87 -0.43
C ILE A 148 -10.89 2.81 -1.49
N HIS A 149 -11.10 1.53 -1.12
CA HIS A 149 -11.03 0.40 -2.04
C HIS A 149 -12.36 -0.35 -2.08
N PRO A 150 -12.84 -0.80 -3.24
CA PRO A 150 -13.79 -1.90 -3.25
C PRO A 150 -13.06 -3.17 -2.78
N GLU A 151 -13.79 -4.04 -2.12
CA GLU A 151 -13.32 -5.38 -1.82
C GLU A 151 -14.13 -6.36 -2.68
N MET A 152 -13.86 -6.33 -3.98
CA MET A 152 -14.66 -6.82 -5.09
C MET A 152 -16.08 -6.25 -5.08
N VAL A 153 -17.10 -7.00 -5.56
CA VAL A 153 -18.47 -6.48 -5.64
C VAL A 153 -19.24 -6.77 -4.36
N SER A 154 -19.25 -8.04 -3.90
CA SER A 154 -20.09 -8.46 -2.78
C SER A 154 -19.33 -8.98 -1.57
N HIS A 155 -18.06 -9.32 -1.75
CA HIS A 155 -17.24 -10.06 -0.79
C HIS A 155 -17.72 -11.49 -0.53
N THR A 156 -18.80 -11.94 -1.12
CA THR A 156 -19.37 -13.28 -0.97
C THR A 156 -19.66 -13.91 -2.33
N ARG A 157 -20.88 -13.86 -2.81
CA ARG A 157 -21.27 -14.43 -4.09
C ARG A 157 -20.83 -13.59 -5.27
N VAL A 158 -20.39 -14.24 -6.31
CA VAL A 158 -20.08 -13.57 -7.58
C VAL A 158 -21.36 -12.98 -8.19
N ILE A 159 -21.25 -11.76 -8.68
CA ILE A 159 -22.35 -11.05 -9.34
C ILE A 159 -22.22 -11.20 -10.85
N ASP A 160 -23.29 -11.57 -11.51
CA ASP A 160 -23.39 -11.40 -12.96
C ASP A 160 -23.49 -9.90 -13.26
N ILE A 161 -22.44 -9.31 -13.77
CA ILE A 161 -22.35 -7.87 -14.03
C ILE A 161 -23.31 -7.37 -15.11
N LYS A 162 -23.88 -8.25 -15.91
CA LYS A 162 -24.90 -7.89 -16.93
C LYS A 162 -26.27 -7.69 -16.31
N THR A 163 -26.59 -8.44 -15.27
CA THR A 163 -27.92 -8.40 -14.63
C THR A 163 -27.90 -7.73 -13.26
N GLY A 164 -26.70 -7.58 -12.64
CA GLY A 164 -26.53 -7.10 -11.28
C GLY A 164 -27.02 -8.09 -10.21
N LYS A 165 -27.21 -9.36 -10.56
CA LYS A 165 -27.70 -10.38 -9.63
C LYS A 165 -26.61 -11.38 -9.25
N PRO A 166 -26.61 -11.88 -8.02
CA PRO A 166 -25.72 -12.96 -7.66
C PRO A 166 -26.05 -14.24 -8.44
N PHE A 167 -25.02 -15.01 -8.81
CA PHE A 167 -25.22 -16.33 -9.35
C PHE A 167 -25.92 -17.23 -8.29
N PRO A 168 -26.90 -18.07 -8.71
CA PRO A 168 -27.74 -18.82 -7.77
C PRO A 168 -27.06 -20.08 -7.18
N PHE A 169 -25.78 -20.32 -7.53
CA PHE A 169 -25.09 -21.55 -7.17
C PHE A 169 -24.15 -21.32 -5.96
N PRO A 170 -24.43 -21.89 -4.77
CA PRO A 170 -23.57 -21.78 -3.60
C PRO A 170 -22.41 -22.78 -3.68
N THR A 171 -21.49 -22.55 -4.63
CA THR A 171 -20.29 -23.39 -4.82
C THR A 171 -19.06 -22.51 -4.91
N PRO A 172 -17.84 -23.04 -4.64
CA PRO A 172 -16.61 -22.24 -4.68
C PRO A 172 -16.39 -21.48 -5.99
N GLU A 173 -16.87 -22.00 -7.13
CA GLU A 173 -16.75 -21.40 -8.46
C GLU A 173 -17.59 -20.12 -8.63
N TYR A 174 -18.57 -19.89 -7.75
CA TYR A 174 -19.44 -18.72 -7.76
C TYR A 174 -19.31 -17.87 -6.50
N MET A 175 -18.19 -18.01 -5.79
CA MET A 175 -17.84 -17.15 -4.66
C MET A 175 -16.59 -16.33 -4.95
N GLU A 176 -16.61 -15.05 -4.62
CA GLU A 176 -15.47 -14.14 -4.83
C GLU A 176 -14.23 -14.60 -4.05
N ASN A 177 -14.42 -15.14 -2.85
CA ASN A 177 -13.32 -15.55 -1.96
C ASN A 177 -12.54 -16.78 -2.44
N TRP A 178 -13.00 -17.52 -3.46
CA TRP A 178 -12.38 -18.82 -3.77
C TRP A 178 -12.05 -18.99 -5.25
N GLU A 179 -12.84 -19.78 -5.99
CA GLU A 179 -12.42 -20.33 -7.27
C GLU A 179 -12.72 -19.46 -8.49
N TRP A 180 -13.73 -18.60 -8.43
CA TRP A 180 -14.24 -17.86 -9.59
C TRP A 180 -13.14 -17.14 -10.38
N SER A 181 -12.26 -16.41 -9.70
CA SER A 181 -11.24 -15.56 -10.32
C SER A 181 -10.02 -16.32 -10.83
N GLN A 182 -9.86 -17.60 -10.43
CA GLN A 182 -8.62 -18.34 -10.67
C GLN A 182 -8.39 -18.69 -12.15
N THR A 183 -9.46 -18.72 -12.96
CA THR A 183 -9.43 -19.11 -14.38
C THR A 183 -9.79 -17.96 -15.32
N LYS A 184 -10.01 -16.75 -14.79
CA LYS A 184 -10.42 -15.60 -15.58
C LYS A 184 -9.27 -14.96 -16.33
N SER A 185 -9.53 -14.47 -17.54
CA SER A 185 -8.59 -13.62 -18.28
C SER A 185 -8.43 -12.25 -17.60
N ALA A 186 -7.40 -11.50 -17.99
CA ALA A 186 -7.21 -10.14 -17.52
C ALA A 186 -8.43 -9.25 -17.83
N ASP A 187 -8.98 -9.37 -19.05
CA ASP A 187 -10.16 -8.59 -19.49
C ASP A 187 -11.41 -8.92 -18.66
N GLU A 188 -11.65 -10.21 -18.34
CA GLU A 188 -12.77 -10.61 -17.49
C GLU A 188 -12.62 -10.07 -16.07
N LEU A 189 -11.41 -10.11 -15.50
CA LEU A 189 -11.12 -9.54 -14.20
C LEU A 189 -11.24 -8.01 -14.23
N ALA A 190 -10.73 -7.35 -15.28
CA ALA A 190 -10.87 -5.90 -15.47
C ALA A 190 -12.34 -5.49 -15.50
N ALA A 191 -13.18 -6.20 -16.28
CA ALA A 191 -14.60 -5.90 -16.36
C ALA A 191 -15.33 -6.03 -15.01
N TYR A 192 -14.98 -7.06 -14.22
CA TYR A 192 -15.56 -7.29 -12.90
C TYR A 192 -15.12 -6.23 -11.88
N GLN A 193 -13.83 -5.90 -11.88
CA GLN A 193 -13.25 -4.87 -11.04
C GLN A 193 -13.79 -3.48 -11.40
N ALA A 194 -13.88 -3.16 -12.70
CA ALA A 194 -14.46 -1.91 -13.19
C ALA A 194 -15.93 -1.74 -12.78
N TYR A 195 -16.68 -2.84 -12.72
CA TYR A 195 -18.06 -2.82 -12.22
C TYR A 195 -18.11 -2.42 -10.74
N ALA A 196 -17.27 -3.00 -9.88
CA ALA A 196 -17.17 -2.63 -8.47
C ALA A 196 -16.75 -1.16 -8.29
N LEU A 197 -15.71 -0.73 -9.02
CA LEU A 197 -15.20 0.65 -9.01
C LEU A 197 -16.26 1.67 -9.47
N SER A 198 -17.06 1.34 -10.49
CA SER A 198 -18.11 2.21 -11.01
C SER A 198 -19.20 2.47 -9.97
N ILE A 199 -19.54 1.49 -9.15
CA ILE A 199 -20.51 1.65 -8.05
C ILE A 199 -19.99 2.65 -7.02
N LEU A 200 -18.70 2.55 -6.64
CA LEU A 200 -18.09 3.51 -5.72
C LEU A 200 -18.00 4.91 -6.32
N LYS A 201 -17.69 5.02 -7.61
CA LYS A 201 -17.68 6.30 -8.33
C LYS A 201 -19.08 6.94 -8.35
N GLU A 202 -20.13 6.16 -8.62
CA GLU A 202 -21.53 6.62 -8.53
C GLU A 202 -21.91 7.05 -7.11
N ALA A 203 -21.33 6.40 -6.08
CA ALA A 203 -21.48 6.81 -4.69
C ALA A 203 -20.62 8.02 -4.31
N GLY A 204 -19.88 8.64 -5.24
CA GLY A 204 -19.05 9.83 -5.02
C GLY A 204 -17.82 9.58 -4.18
N LEU A 205 -17.27 8.35 -4.18
CA LEU A 205 -16.06 7.97 -3.45
C LEU A 205 -14.85 7.94 -4.40
N PRO A 206 -13.71 8.55 -4.04
CA PRO A 206 -12.46 8.45 -4.82
C PRO A 206 -11.84 7.07 -4.61
N CYS A 207 -11.19 6.54 -5.67
CA CYS A 207 -10.55 5.24 -5.57
C CYS A 207 -9.39 5.13 -6.58
N GLU A 208 -8.19 4.76 -6.11
CA GLU A 208 -7.01 4.54 -6.97
C GLU A 208 -6.49 3.09 -6.90
N GLY A 209 -7.20 2.23 -6.18
CA GLY A 209 -6.79 0.85 -5.98
C GLY A 209 -7.94 -0.07 -5.63
N LEU A 210 -7.63 -1.32 -5.34
CA LEU A 210 -8.61 -2.30 -4.90
C LEU A 210 -8.02 -3.32 -3.91
N THR A 211 -8.90 -4.00 -3.19
CA THR A 211 -8.57 -5.11 -2.30
C THR A 211 -9.27 -6.37 -2.80
N THR A 212 -8.60 -7.51 -2.63
CA THR A 212 -9.16 -8.81 -3.02
C THR A 212 -9.60 -9.60 -1.80
N PRO A 213 -10.83 -10.14 -1.77
CA PRO A 213 -11.29 -10.96 -0.66
C PRO A 213 -10.68 -12.36 -0.70
N GLY A 214 -10.29 -12.88 0.44
CA GLY A 214 -9.86 -14.27 0.62
C GLY A 214 -8.86 -14.77 -0.45
N GLY A 215 -9.22 -15.81 -1.18
CA GLY A 215 -8.41 -16.42 -2.23
C GLY A 215 -8.48 -15.76 -3.60
N TYR A 216 -9.25 -14.69 -3.81
CA TYR A 216 -9.45 -14.04 -5.11
C TYR A 216 -8.12 -13.73 -5.83
N GLY A 217 -7.96 -14.23 -7.05
CA GLY A 217 -6.76 -14.01 -7.87
C GLY A 217 -5.47 -14.70 -7.38
N GLY A 218 -5.51 -15.45 -6.28
CA GLY A 218 -4.31 -15.99 -5.64
C GLY A 218 -3.46 -16.91 -6.52
N ARG A 219 -4.08 -17.67 -7.42
CA ARG A 219 -3.38 -18.50 -8.41
C ARG A 219 -3.37 -17.87 -9.80
N ASN A 220 -3.85 -16.62 -9.93
CA ASN A 220 -4.00 -15.90 -11.21
C ASN A 220 -3.46 -14.46 -11.10
N GLN A 221 -2.37 -14.28 -10.38
CA GLN A 221 -1.85 -12.97 -9.97
C GLN A 221 -1.46 -12.07 -11.16
N ASN A 222 -0.94 -12.66 -12.24
CA ASN A 222 -0.59 -11.90 -13.44
C ASN A 222 -1.82 -11.24 -14.09
N ASN A 223 -2.90 -11.98 -14.29
CA ASN A 223 -4.13 -11.45 -14.84
C ASN A 223 -4.86 -10.51 -13.86
N LEU A 224 -4.76 -10.79 -12.55
CA LEU A 224 -5.25 -9.88 -11.52
C LEU A 224 -4.58 -8.50 -11.63
N ALA A 225 -3.25 -8.47 -11.71
CA ALA A 225 -2.49 -7.23 -11.79
C ALA A 225 -2.80 -6.45 -13.08
N LEU A 226 -2.87 -7.13 -14.24
CA LEU A 226 -3.26 -6.51 -15.51
C LEU A 226 -4.70 -5.99 -15.48
N GLY A 227 -5.63 -6.81 -14.98
CA GLY A 227 -7.03 -6.38 -14.81
C GLY A 227 -7.18 -5.16 -13.91
N THR A 228 -6.38 -5.10 -12.82
CA THR A 228 -6.36 -3.93 -11.92
C THR A 228 -5.82 -2.69 -12.61
N LEU A 229 -4.71 -2.84 -13.36
CA LEU A 229 -4.12 -1.75 -14.12
C LEU A 229 -5.15 -1.11 -15.06
N ASP A 230 -5.86 -1.93 -15.80
CA ASP A 230 -6.84 -1.46 -16.77
C ASP A 230 -8.10 -0.90 -16.08
N ALA A 231 -8.72 -1.65 -15.16
CA ALA A 231 -9.97 -1.25 -14.51
C ALA A 231 -9.86 0.09 -13.75
N VAL A 232 -8.81 0.27 -12.96
CA VAL A 232 -8.65 1.48 -12.14
C VAL A 232 -8.33 2.70 -13.01
N ARG A 233 -7.53 2.51 -14.07
CA ARG A 233 -7.27 3.58 -15.04
C ARG A 233 -8.52 3.95 -15.81
N ASP A 234 -9.28 2.99 -16.29
CA ASP A 234 -10.47 3.24 -17.11
C ASP A 234 -11.58 3.95 -16.30
N VAL A 235 -11.80 3.53 -15.05
CA VAL A 235 -12.89 4.10 -14.25
C VAL A 235 -12.49 5.42 -13.60
N TYR A 236 -11.30 5.54 -13.03
CA TYR A 236 -10.88 6.70 -12.24
C TYR A 236 -9.79 7.55 -12.88
N GLY A 237 -9.11 7.06 -13.92
CA GLY A 237 -7.97 7.75 -14.53
C GLY A 237 -6.73 7.79 -13.63
N ALA A 238 -6.62 6.90 -12.66
CA ALA A 238 -5.50 6.86 -11.72
C ALA A 238 -4.18 6.64 -12.46
N GLU A 239 -3.16 7.45 -12.14
CA GLU A 239 -1.86 7.35 -12.79
C GLU A 239 -1.13 6.07 -12.39
N ILE A 240 -1.21 5.70 -11.11
CA ILE A 240 -0.55 4.51 -10.53
C ILE A 240 -1.59 3.67 -9.79
N PRO A 241 -2.34 2.80 -10.48
CA PRO A 241 -3.19 1.81 -9.86
C PRO A 241 -2.43 0.95 -8.87
N HIS A 242 -3.08 0.57 -7.77
CA HIS A 242 -2.49 -0.35 -6.80
C HIS A 242 -3.53 -1.33 -6.27
N PHE A 243 -3.05 -2.41 -5.67
CA PHE A 243 -3.94 -3.39 -5.03
C PHE A 243 -3.28 -4.04 -3.83
N PHE A 244 -4.12 -4.50 -2.92
CA PHE A 244 -3.74 -5.36 -1.82
C PHE A 244 -4.30 -6.76 -2.05
N ARG A 245 -3.42 -7.78 -1.96
CA ARG A 245 -3.74 -9.19 -2.14
C ARG A 245 -3.04 -10.08 -1.12
N ASP A 246 -1.73 -9.94 -0.99
CA ASP A 246 -0.90 -10.88 -0.25
C ASP A 246 -0.36 -10.25 1.04
N LEU A 247 -0.21 -11.08 2.05
CA LEU A 247 0.43 -10.73 3.30
C LEU A 247 1.53 -11.75 3.63
N PHE A 248 2.60 -11.28 4.26
CA PHE A 248 3.72 -12.12 4.68
C PHE A 248 4.08 -11.84 6.13
N THR A 249 3.75 -12.80 6.99
CA THR A 249 3.92 -12.68 8.44
C THR A 249 5.24 -13.25 8.95
N GLU A 250 5.95 -14.01 8.11
CA GLU A 250 7.17 -14.70 8.51
C GLU A 250 8.33 -13.73 8.68
N LYS A 251 9.12 -13.95 9.74
CA LYS A 251 10.33 -13.18 10.00
C LYS A 251 11.34 -13.31 8.85
N GLY A 252 11.90 -12.18 8.43
CA GLY A 252 12.92 -12.11 7.38
C GLY A 252 12.37 -12.20 5.94
N LYS A 253 11.05 -12.37 5.76
CA LYS A 253 10.42 -12.26 4.44
C LYS A 253 10.14 -10.80 4.12
N SER A 254 10.63 -10.31 2.97
CA SER A 254 10.40 -8.94 2.51
C SER A 254 8.92 -8.68 2.22
N VAL A 255 8.47 -7.51 2.62
CA VAL A 255 7.14 -6.95 2.36
C VAL A 255 7.21 -5.65 1.54
N ALA A 256 8.35 -5.42 0.88
CA ALA A 256 8.49 -4.29 -0.03
C ALA A 256 7.45 -4.37 -1.16
N PRO A 257 6.76 -3.26 -1.49
CA PRO A 257 5.81 -3.22 -2.58
C PRO A 257 6.42 -3.68 -3.91
N GLN A 258 5.61 -4.29 -4.77
CA GLN A 258 6.04 -4.82 -6.05
C GLN A 258 5.49 -3.97 -7.20
N VAL A 259 6.36 -3.38 -8.00
CA VAL A 259 5.97 -2.63 -9.20
C VAL A 259 5.86 -3.61 -10.38
N LEU A 260 4.66 -3.76 -10.91
CA LEU A 260 4.32 -4.76 -11.91
C LEU A 260 3.93 -4.09 -13.24
N HIS A 261 4.17 -4.79 -14.36
CA HIS A 261 3.78 -4.40 -15.73
C HIS A 261 4.21 -2.97 -16.13
N PRO A 262 5.45 -2.52 -15.83
CA PRO A 262 5.89 -1.20 -16.26
C PRO A 262 5.95 -1.13 -17.78
N SER A 263 5.37 -0.08 -18.37
CA SER A 263 5.36 0.14 -19.82
C SER A 263 5.31 1.61 -20.16
N ASP A 264 5.72 1.98 -21.37
CA ASP A 264 5.76 3.35 -21.90
C ASP A 264 6.49 4.36 -20.98
N LEU A 265 7.53 3.92 -20.24
CA LEU A 265 8.22 4.71 -19.23
C LEU A 265 8.90 5.98 -19.76
N ASN A 266 9.26 5.99 -21.04
CA ASN A 266 9.85 7.16 -21.71
C ASN A 266 8.84 7.89 -22.61
N GLY A 267 7.60 7.45 -22.65
CA GLY A 267 6.53 8.00 -23.47
C GLY A 267 5.67 9.02 -22.71
N THR A 268 4.56 9.35 -23.33
CA THR A 268 3.62 10.34 -22.76
C THR A 268 2.64 9.74 -21.75
N ASN A 269 2.48 8.40 -21.77
CA ASN A 269 1.49 7.71 -20.92
C ASN A 269 2.13 6.50 -20.19
N PRO A 270 3.11 6.73 -19.29
CA PRO A 270 3.73 5.67 -18.53
C PRO A 270 2.68 4.91 -17.70
N LYS A 271 2.85 3.59 -17.59
CA LYS A 271 1.94 2.70 -16.89
C LYS A 271 2.71 1.77 -15.97
N CYS A 272 2.15 1.48 -14.84
CA CYS A 272 2.47 0.35 -13.97
C CYS A 272 1.30 0.11 -13.01
N VAL A 273 1.32 -1.00 -12.30
CA VAL A 273 0.45 -1.28 -11.16
C VAL A 273 1.31 -1.72 -9.99
N VAL A 274 0.93 -1.33 -8.78
CA VAL A 274 1.72 -1.65 -7.58
C VAL A 274 0.94 -2.61 -6.68
N SER A 275 1.54 -3.77 -6.40
CA SER A 275 1.06 -4.68 -5.36
C SER A 275 1.61 -4.23 -4.02
N ILE A 276 0.73 -3.83 -3.10
CA ILE A 276 1.07 -3.54 -1.71
C ILE A 276 0.97 -4.83 -0.91
N LEU A 277 1.97 -5.11 -0.10
CA LEU A 277 2.05 -6.31 0.71
C LEU A 277 1.75 -5.99 2.18
N GLY A 278 0.84 -6.75 2.79
CA GLY A 278 0.61 -6.70 4.23
C GLY A 278 1.74 -7.40 4.99
N CYS A 279 2.13 -6.86 6.13
CA CYS A 279 3.19 -7.45 6.96
C CYS A 279 2.66 -8.23 8.16
N THR A 280 1.38 -8.08 8.50
CA THR A 280 0.75 -8.79 9.62
C THR A 280 -0.47 -9.55 9.15
N ASP A 281 -0.86 -10.58 9.92
CA ASP A 281 -2.20 -11.13 9.88
C ASP A 281 -3.15 -10.25 10.73
N ASP A 282 -4.45 -10.53 10.74
CA ASP A 282 -5.38 -9.86 11.65
C ASP A 282 -5.20 -10.35 13.09
N TRP A 283 -4.33 -9.66 13.79
CA TRP A 283 -4.10 -9.87 15.23
C TRP A 283 -4.83 -8.84 16.10
N PHE A 284 -5.90 -8.24 15.57
CA PHE A 284 -6.74 -7.26 16.28
C PHE A 284 -8.00 -7.90 16.84
N GLY A 285 -8.81 -8.53 16.03
CA GLY A 285 -10.06 -9.13 16.47
C GLY A 285 -10.62 -10.20 15.52
N GLY A 286 -9.94 -10.41 14.41
CA GLY A 286 -10.35 -11.33 13.36
C GLY A 286 -11.47 -10.79 12.47
N TRP A 287 -11.68 -11.42 11.35
CA TRP A 287 -12.66 -11.03 10.33
C TRP A 287 -14.13 -11.15 10.81
N ASP A 288 -14.39 -11.97 11.79
CA ASP A 288 -15.72 -12.20 12.37
C ASP A 288 -15.95 -11.46 13.72
N GLY A 289 -14.91 -10.86 14.29
CA GLY A 289 -14.99 -10.18 15.58
C GLY A 289 -15.23 -11.11 16.77
N LEU A 290 -14.78 -12.38 16.68
CA LEU A 290 -15.00 -13.38 17.72
C LEU A 290 -13.73 -13.83 18.43
N ASN A 291 -12.56 -13.57 17.85
CA ASN A 291 -11.28 -14.05 18.36
C ASN A 291 -10.36 -12.85 18.67
N PRO A 292 -10.26 -12.42 19.95
CA PRO A 292 -9.42 -11.29 20.31
C PRO A 292 -7.95 -11.57 19.97
N GLY A 293 -7.30 -10.57 19.37
CA GLY A 293 -5.90 -10.60 19.04
C GLY A 293 -4.99 -10.19 20.20
N SER A 294 -3.78 -9.76 19.87
CA SER A 294 -2.82 -9.26 20.87
C SER A 294 -1.89 -8.21 20.25
N ALA A 295 -1.72 -7.08 20.94
CA ALA A 295 -0.74 -6.07 20.57
C ALA A 295 0.70 -6.63 20.56
N ASP A 296 1.00 -7.63 21.38
CA ASP A 296 2.34 -8.20 21.51
C ASP A 296 2.83 -8.94 20.27
N LYS A 297 1.91 -9.46 19.43
CA LYS A 297 2.27 -10.02 18.12
C LYS A 297 2.77 -8.94 17.15
N LEU A 298 2.25 -7.72 17.28
CA LEU A 298 2.62 -6.56 16.47
C LEU A 298 3.88 -5.88 17.01
N ILE A 299 3.85 -5.51 18.28
CA ILE A 299 4.99 -4.97 19.03
C ILE A 299 4.82 -5.31 20.51
N SER A 300 5.82 -5.98 21.11
CA SER A 300 5.80 -6.40 22.52
C SER A 300 5.77 -5.23 23.50
N GLU A 301 5.37 -5.50 24.74
CA GLU A 301 5.29 -4.47 25.80
C GLU A 301 6.65 -3.85 26.11
N ASP A 302 7.72 -4.64 26.05
CA ASP A 302 9.13 -4.20 26.22
C ASP A 302 9.70 -3.50 24.97
N LEU A 303 8.92 -3.38 23.89
CA LEU A 303 9.27 -2.75 22.63
C LEU A 303 10.41 -3.45 21.85
N GLN A 304 10.81 -4.68 22.22
CA GLN A 304 11.97 -5.33 21.63
C GLN A 304 11.64 -6.31 20.50
N SER A 305 10.40 -6.76 20.40
CA SER A 305 10.00 -7.79 19.45
C SER A 305 8.59 -7.55 18.90
N GLY A 306 8.22 -8.37 17.93
CA GLY A 306 6.94 -8.30 17.21
C GLY A 306 7.14 -8.02 15.73
N ARG A 307 6.15 -8.37 14.93
CA ARG A 307 6.30 -8.31 13.47
C ARG A 307 6.54 -6.88 12.95
N MET A 308 5.93 -5.88 13.56
CA MET A 308 6.17 -4.47 13.19
C MET A 308 7.63 -4.08 13.43
N VAL A 309 8.22 -4.54 14.54
CA VAL A 309 9.63 -4.29 14.84
C VAL A 309 10.52 -4.93 13.77
N ASP A 310 10.26 -6.21 13.42
CA ASP A 310 11.06 -6.91 12.40
C ASP A 310 11.06 -6.18 11.05
N VAL A 311 9.92 -5.61 10.63
CA VAL A 311 9.76 -4.94 9.33
C VAL A 311 10.33 -3.52 9.35
N ILE A 312 10.03 -2.76 10.39
CA ILE A 312 10.51 -1.37 10.53
C ILE A 312 12.03 -1.33 10.64
N ASP A 313 12.63 -2.24 11.40
CA ASP A 313 14.10 -2.31 11.56
C ASP A 313 14.81 -2.71 10.25
N LEU A 314 14.12 -3.36 9.30
CA LEU A 314 14.61 -3.61 7.94
C LEU A 314 14.44 -2.38 7.01
N GLY A 315 13.73 -1.35 7.45
CA GLY A 315 13.42 -0.17 6.66
C GLY A 315 12.37 -0.42 5.56
N GLU A 316 11.57 -1.47 5.66
CA GLU A 316 10.50 -1.76 4.70
C GLU A 316 9.17 -1.16 5.16
N PRO A 317 8.21 -0.85 4.25
CA PRO A 317 6.88 -0.38 4.61
C PRO A 317 6.16 -1.38 5.52
N ALA A 318 5.78 -0.93 6.71
CA ALA A 318 5.12 -1.76 7.70
C ALA A 318 3.59 -1.59 7.62
N VAL A 319 2.96 -2.39 6.77
CA VAL A 319 1.52 -2.33 6.47
C VAL A 319 0.79 -3.37 7.31
N MET A 320 0.07 -2.91 8.34
CA MET A 320 -0.79 -3.76 9.19
C MET A 320 -2.09 -4.10 8.49
N VAL A 321 -2.66 -5.26 8.81
CA VAL A 321 -3.96 -5.72 8.29
C VAL A 321 -4.92 -6.00 9.43
N CYS A 322 -6.14 -5.54 9.29
CA CYS A 322 -7.24 -5.84 10.21
C CYS A 322 -8.58 -5.85 9.44
N HIS A 323 -9.61 -6.42 10.08
CA HIS A 323 -10.97 -6.41 9.56
C HIS A 323 -11.88 -5.54 10.42
N TRP A 324 -12.82 -4.85 9.79
CA TRP A 324 -13.71 -3.91 10.47
C TRP A 324 -14.55 -4.55 11.58
N PRO A 325 -15.12 -5.79 11.39
CA PRO A 325 -15.80 -6.48 12.47
C PRO A 325 -14.91 -6.74 13.69
N GLY A 326 -13.62 -7.07 13.46
CA GLY A 326 -12.64 -7.29 14.54
C GLY A 326 -12.22 -6.02 15.27
N ILE A 327 -12.13 -4.89 14.56
CA ILE A 327 -11.86 -3.58 15.19
C ILE A 327 -13.03 -3.16 16.08
N TYR A 328 -14.27 -3.34 15.60
CA TYR A 328 -15.50 -3.03 16.37
C TYR A 328 -15.76 -4.04 17.48
N PHE A 329 -15.51 -5.31 17.23
CA PHE A 329 -15.66 -6.45 18.14
C PHE A 329 -17.01 -6.43 18.87
N ASN A 330 -18.10 -6.45 18.09
CA ASN A 330 -19.49 -6.46 18.57
C ASN A 330 -19.85 -5.32 19.54
N GLY A 331 -19.10 -4.21 19.52
CA GLY A 331 -19.26 -3.07 20.41
C GLY A 331 -18.26 -2.99 21.56
N ASP A 332 -17.56 -4.09 21.88
CA ASP A 332 -16.53 -4.12 22.93
C ASP A 332 -15.22 -3.43 22.52
N LYS A 333 -15.04 -3.16 21.22
CA LYS A 333 -13.91 -2.41 20.63
C LYS A 333 -12.54 -3.00 20.96
N VAL A 334 -12.46 -4.32 21.09
CA VAL A 334 -11.23 -5.03 21.47
C VAL A 334 -10.11 -4.73 20.46
N GLY A 335 -10.37 -4.90 19.17
CA GLY A 335 -9.38 -4.61 18.12
C GLY A 335 -8.97 -3.14 18.12
N PHE A 336 -9.89 -2.22 18.31
CA PHE A 336 -9.57 -0.79 18.39
C PHE A 336 -8.68 -0.44 19.59
N ASN A 337 -8.91 -1.09 20.73
CA ASN A 337 -8.05 -0.92 21.91
C ASN A 337 -6.64 -1.51 21.69
N ILE A 338 -6.54 -2.63 20.97
CA ILE A 338 -5.25 -3.19 20.55
C ILE A 338 -4.54 -2.21 19.62
N LEU A 339 -5.22 -1.63 18.63
CA LEU A 339 -4.66 -0.62 17.72
C LEU A 339 -4.07 0.57 18.49
N LYS A 340 -4.83 1.11 19.47
CA LYS A 340 -4.36 2.21 20.32
C LYS A 340 -3.08 1.85 21.07
N GLN A 341 -2.97 0.63 21.58
CA GLN A 341 -1.77 0.14 22.26
C GLN A 341 -0.58 0.03 21.30
N VAL A 342 -0.80 -0.53 20.11
CA VAL A 342 0.24 -0.70 19.09
C VAL A 342 0.81 0.65 18.68
N ILE A 343 -0.04 1.61 18.35
CA ILE A 343 0.39 2.96 17.94
C ILE A 343 1.15 3.67 19.06
N LYS A 344 0.68 3.57 20.31
CA LYS A 344 1.41 4.10 21.46
C LYS A 344 2.82 3.49 21.55
N ARG A 345 2.95 2.18 21.44
CA ARG A 345 4.23 1.46 21.52
C ARG A 345 5.16 1.82 20.36
N LEU A 346 4.63 1.92 19.12
CA LEU A 346 5.41 2.34 17.96
C LEU A 346 5.97 3.75 18.14
N ASN A 347 5.15 4.71 18.59
CA ASN A 347 5.58 6.08 18.84
C ASN A 347 6.56 6.21 20.02
N GLN A 348 6.57 5.25 20.95
CA GLN A 348 7.57 5.19 22.03
C GLN A 348 8.92 4.67 21.55
N LYS A 349 8.92 3.77 20.57
CA LYS A 349 10.15 3.12 20.07
C LYS A 349 10.80 3.90 18.95
N TYR A 350 10.03 4.47 18.03
CA TYR A 350 10.52 5.04 16.78
C TYR A 350 10.15 6.53 16.67
N ASP A 351 11.09 7.32 16.18
CA ASP A 351 10.94 8.75 15.85
C ASP A 351 11.02 9.04 14.35
N ASN A 352 11.18 7.99 13.54
CA ASN A 352 11.36 8.04 12.09
C ASN A 352 10.28 7.28 11.31
N LEU A 353 9.05 7.26 11.80
CA LEU A 353 7.90 6.68 11.10
C LEU A 353 7.13 7.77 10.33
N ILE A 354 6.52 7.37 9.22
CA ILE A 354 5.59 8.22 8.48
C ILE A 354 4.34 7.41 8.12
N TRP A 355 3.17 7.88 8.58
CA TRP A 355 1.89 7.28 8.19
C TRP A 355 1.53 7.68 6.76
N MET A 356 1.21 6.70 5.94
CA MET A 356 0.91 6.89 4.52
C MET A 356 -0.32 6.09 4.11
N LYS A 357 -1.09 6.64 3.16
CA LYS A 357 -2.09 5.88 2.39
C LYS A 357 -1.39 4.84 1.50
N LEU A 358 -2.10 3.83 1.05
CA LEU A 358 -1.53 2.84 0.13
C LEU A 358 -1.17 3.47 -1.22
N SER A 359 -1.96 4.44 -1.70
CA SER A 359 -1.67 5.22 -2.92
C SER A 359 -0.37 6.02 -2.81
N GLU A 360 -0.10 6.60 -1.64
CA GLU A 360 1.15 7.34 -1.37
C GLU A 360 2.36 6.39 -1.39
N ILE A 361 2.23 5.20 -0.76
CA ILE A 361 3.26 4.15 -0.79
C ILE A 361 3.48 3.66 -2.23
N ALA A 362 2.40 3.36 -2.96
CA ALA A 362 2.47 2.90 -4.35
C ALA A 362 3.18 3.91 -5.24
N ARG A 363 2.85 5.19 -5.14
CA ARG A 363 3.47 6.29 -5.88
C ARG A 363 4.97 6.39 -5.59
N TYR A 364 5.35 6.34 -4.31
CA TYR A 364 6.75 6.41 -3.93
C TYR A 364 7.54 5.23 -4.48
N TRP A 365 7.00 4.00 -4.38
CA TRP A 365 7.66 2.80 -4.89
C TRP A 365 7.77 2.78 -6.41
N ALA A 366 6.74 3.18 -7.13
CA ALA A 366 6.80 3.33 -8.59
C ALA A 366 7.89 4.33 -8.99
N ALA A 367 7.98 5.49 -8.34
CA ALA A 367 9.04 6.46 -8.59
C ALA A 367 10.43 5.90 -8.23
N LYS A 368 10.58 5.25 -7.07
CA LYS A 368 11.83 4.66 -6.59
C LYS A 368 12.39 3.59 -7.54
N GLU A 369 11.53 2.69 -8.01
CA GLU A 369 11.94 1.55 -8.84
C GLU A 369 12.13 1.89 -10.32
N LEU A 370 11.38 2.87 -10.83
CA LEU A 370 11.31 3.16 -12.26
C LEU A 370 12.05 4.43 -12.67
N THR A 371 12.53 5.26 -11.74
CA THR A 371 13.36 6.40 -12.07
C THR A 371 14.77 5.95 -12.45
N THR A 372 15.23 6.34 -13.62
CA THR A 372 16.61 6.13 -14.04
C THR A 372 17.50 7.20 -13.42
N ILE A 373 18.61 6.79 -12.80
CA ILE A 373 19.58 7.67 -12.13
C ILE A 373 20.92 7.60 -12.84
N GLU A 374 21.36 8.71 -13.41
CA GLU A 374 22.68 8.86 -14.02
C GLU A 374 23.50 9.82 -13.15
N ALA A 375 24.57 9.31 -12.52
CA ALA A 375 25.38 10.09 -11.56
C ALA A 375 26.77 10.37 -12.10
N SER A 376 27.22 11.61 -11.90
CA SER A 376 28.59 12.09 -12.18
C SER A 376 29.09 12.91 -11.00
N GLU A 377 30.39 13.29 -10.97
CA GLU A 377 31.01 13.99 -9.82
C GLU A 377 30.26 15.26 -9.37
N ASN A 378 29.70 16.03 -10.31
CA ASN A 378 29.11 17.33 -10.02
C ASN A 378 27.58 17.37 -10.20
N LYS A 379 26.98 16.28 -10.70
CA LYS A 379 25.55 16.25 -10.94
C LYS A 379 24.95 14.85 -10.97
N ILE A 380 23.68 14.77 -10.66
CA ILE A 380 22.84 13.58 -10.82
C ILE A 380 21.67 13.96 -11.72
N ILE A 381 21.43 13.16 -12.76
CA ILE A 381 20.26 13.30 -13.64
C ILE A 381 19.26 12.19 -13.28
N LEU A 382 18.05 12.60 -12.98
CA LEU A 382 16.92 11.72 -12.71
C LEU A 382 15.94 11.80 -13.89
N LYS A 383 15.61 10.64 -14.48
CA LYS A 383 14.56 10.52 -15.49
C LYS A 383 13.41 9.76 -14.88
N ALA A 384 12.38 10.47 -14.45
CA ALA A 384 11.27 9.94 -13.68
C ALA A 384 10.01 9.80 -14.55
N PRO A 385 9.44 8.58 -14.70
CA PRO A 385 8.15 8.42 -15.38
C PRO A 385 6.99 8.93 -14.54
N PHE A 386 7.16 9.00 -13.22
CA PHE A 386 6.14 9.43 -12.25
C PHE A 386 6.73 10.43 -11.26
N SER A 387 5.92 11.43 -10.90
CA SER A 387 6.26 12.35 -9.80
C SER A 387 6.08 11.67 -8.43
N SER A 388 6.86 12.11 -7.44
CA SER A 388 6.70 11.65 -6.06
C SER A 388 7.16 12.70 -5.06
N PRO A 389 6.33 13.07 -4.08
CA PRO A 389 6.77 13.94 -2.99
C PRO A 389 7.79 13.25 -2.09
N GLY A 390 8.67 14.04 -1.49
CA GLY A 390 9.62 13.56 -0.49
C GLY A 390 10.66 12.56 -1.00
N PHE A 391 10.98 12.57 -2.29
CA PHE A 391 11.97 11.67 -2.89
C PHE A 391 13.33 11.92 -2.25
N THR A 392 13.93 10.88 -1.66
CA THR A 392 15.10 11.02 -0.81
C THR A 392 16.27 10.21 -1.34
N LEU A 393 17.40 10.89 -1.55
CA LEU A 393 18.66 10.29 -2.02
C LEU A 393 19.72 10.34 -0.95
N LYS A 394 20.50 9.26 -0.82
CA LYS A 394 21.73 9.21 -0.04
C LYS A 394 22.94 9.11 -0.96
N LEU A 395 23.91 9.97 -0.71
CA LEU A 395 25.20 10.01 -1.39
C LEU A 395 26.31 9.58 -0.42
N ASN A 396 27.25 8.81 -0.90
CA ASN A 396 28.38 8.32 -0.09
C ASN A 396 29.50 9.35 0.16
N TYR A 397 29.24 10.64 -0.11
CA TYR A 397 30.15 11.76 0.18
C TYR A 397 29.37 13.02 0.54
N SER A 398 30.13 13.98 1.15
CA SER A 398 29.56 15.26 1.57
C SER A 398 29.51 16.24 0.40
N VAL A 399 28.33 16.80 0.13
CA VAL A 399 28.13 17.91 -0.81
C VAL A 399 28.14 19.25 -0.07
N LEU A 400 28.40 20.35 -0.78
CA LEU A 400 28.54 21.66 -0.12
C LEU A 400 27.28 22.53 -0.26
N LYS A 401 26.74 22.66 -1.45
CA LYS A 401 25.59 23.54 -1.77
C LYS A 401 24.75 22.89 -2.87
N PRO A 402 24.09 21.77 -2.58
CA PRO A 402 23.31 21.11 -3.61
C PRO A 402 22.09 21.98 -4.01
N GLY A 403 21.76 21.90 -5.29
CA GLY A 403 20.59 22.55 -5.85
C GLY A 403 19.87 21.65 -6.83
N ILE A 404 18.60 21.93 -7.07
CA ILE A 404 17.73 21.21 -8.00
C ILE A 404 17.37 22.07 -9.19
N LYS A 405 17.38 21.48 -10.38
CA LYS A 405 16.95 22.09 -11.63
C LYS A 405 15.94 21.18 -12.32
N ILE A 406 14.79 21.71 -12.67
CA ILE A 406 13.68 20.99 -13.30
C ILE A 406 13.40 21.59 -14.66
N GLY A 407 13.29 20.78 -15.71
CA GLY A 407 12.82 21.21 -17.02
C GLY A 407 13.53 22.41 -17.66
N GLY A 408 14.81 22.68 -17.29
CA GLY A 408 15.58 23.83 -17.84
C GLY A 408 15.41 25.13 -17.08
N GLU A 409 14.66 25.15 -15.94
CA GLU A 409 14.57 26.32 -15.04
C GLU A 409 15.92 26.64 -14.36
N ASP A 410 15.98 27.76 -13.63
CA ASP A 410 17.12 28.12 -12.80
C ASP A 410 17.31 27.12 -11.63
N ILE A 411 18.57 26.99 -11.19
CA ILE A 411 18.91 26.13 -10.05
C ILE A 411 18.31 26.71 -8.77
N LYS A 412 17.44 25.92 -8.11
CA LYS A 412 16.89 26.23 -6.80
C LYS A 412 17.75 25.54 -5.71
N PRO A 413 18.44 26.31 -4.83
CA PRO A 413 19.28 25.71 -3.79
C PRO A 413 18.44 24.94 -2.76
N LEU A 414 18.93 23.78 -2.33
CA LEU A 414 18.34 23.06 -1.19
C LEU A 414 18.78 23.70 0.13
N ILE A 415 17.90 23.67 1.13
CA ILE A 415 18.14 24.25 2.45
C ILE A 415 18.86 23.25 3.34
N LYS A 416 20.02 23.63 3.89
CA LYS A 416 20.75 22.76 4.83
C LYS A 416 20.04 22.69 6.18
N ILE A 417 19.84 21.46 6.68
CA ILE A 417 19.27 21.20 8.02
C ILE A 417 20.34 20.61 8.95
N ARG A 418 20.06 20.63 10.26
CA ARG A 418 21.00 20.17 11.31
C ARG A 418 20.74 18.75 11.77
N SER A 419 19.57 18.19 11.49
CA SER A 419 19.16 16.84 11.93
C SER A 419 18.35 16.14 10.86
N LEU A 420 18.61 14.85 10.63
CA LEU A 420 17.83 14.00 9.71
C LEU A 420 16.35 13.91 10.08
N ASN A 421 16.01 13.97 11.38
CA ASN A 421 14.60 13.92 11.84
C ASN A 421 13.77 15.14 11.41
N THR A 422 14.42 16.18 10.88
CA THR A 422 13.74 17.38 10.34
C THR A 422 13.77 17.43 8.82
N LEU A 423 14.10 16.31 8.16
CA LEU A 423 14.17 16.23 6.70
C LEU A 423 12.78 16.43 6.10
N LYS A 424 12.70 17.30 5.11
CA LYS A 424 11.48 17.61 4.34
C LYS A 424 11.84 18.00 2.91
N SER A 425 10.87 18.12 2.05
CA SER A 425 11.12 18.55 0.66
C SER A 425 11.95 19.83 0.58
N ASN A 426 12.86 19.86 -0.38
CA ASN A 426 13.82 20.95 -0.64
C ASN A 426 14.83 21.19 0.51
N THR A 427 15.15 20.13 1.30
CA THR A 427 16.18 20.18 2.33
C THR A 427 17.25 19.11 2.13
N TRP A 428 18.41 19.31 2.76
CA TRP A 428 19.48 18.36 2.76
C TRP A 428 20.26 18.37 4.08
N TYR A 429 20.82 17.20 4.39
CA TYR A 429 21.69 16.97 5.54
C TYR A 429 23.03 16.41 5.07
N SER A 430 24.11 16.70 5.79
CA SER A 430 25.42 16.12 5.52
C SER A 430 26.24 15.96 6.79
N ASP A 431 26.89 14.80 6.90
CA ASP A 431 27.87 14.47 7.94
C ASP A 431 29.09 13.75 7.34
N LYS A 432 29.89 13.06 8.20
CA LYS A 432 31.07 12.31 7.76
C LYS A 432 30.73 11.06 6.93
N ALA A 433 29.50 10.56 7.04
CA ALA A 433 29.03 9.37 6.31
C ALA A 433 28.53 9.70 4.89
N GLY A 434 28.24 10.98 4.62
CA GLY A 434 27.76 11.43 3.31
C GLY A 434 26.68 12.50 3.40
N SER A 435 25.86 12.60 2.37
CA SER A 435 24.77 13.57 2.29
C SER A 435 23.45 12.87 2.01
N VAL A 436 22.39 13.41 2.60
CA VAL A 436 20.99 13.00 2.33
C VAL A 436 20.25 14.21 1.79
N LEU A 437 19.67 14.08 0.60
CA LEU A 437 18.93 15.11 -0.10
C LEU A 437 17.46 14.68 -0.22
N CYS A 438 16.53 15.58 0.09
CA CYS A 438 15.10 15.34 -0.04
C CYS A 438 14.44 16.44 -0.84
N PHE A 439 13.65 16.08 -1.83
CA PHE A 439 12.94 17.00 -2.72
C PHE A 439 11.69 16.32 -3.30
N ASP A 440 10.81 17.10 -3.90
CA ASP A 440 9.70 16.54 -4.66
C ASP A 440 10.18 16.25 -6.07
N LEU A 441 10.14 14.97 -6.44
CA LEU A 441 10.54 14.50 -7.76
C LEU A 441 9.43 14.79 -8.75
N GLU A 442 9.76 15.57 -9.78
CA GLU A 442 8.84 15.85 -10.87
C GLU A 442 8.93 14.79 -11.97
N LYS A 443 7.81 14.56 -12.67
CA LYS A 443 7.79 13.73 -13.88
C LYS A 443 8.66 14.37 -14.97
N GLY A 444 9.52 13.57 -15.61
CA GLY A 444 10.46 14.01 -16.62
C GLY A 444 11.89 14.08 -16.10
N ILE A 445 12.63 15.14 -16.43
CA ILE A 445 14.05 15.27 -16.11
C ILE A 445 14.24 16.23 -14.95
N THR A 446 14.85 15.73 -13.88
CA THR A 446 15.34 16.51 -12.75
C THR A 446 16.86 16.41 -12.69
N GLU A 447 17.58 17.51 -12.58
CA GLU A 447 19.02 17.57 -12.41
C GLU A 447 19.38 18.09 -11.02
N LEU A 448 20.15 17.32 -10.27
CA LEU A 448 20.76 17.77 -9.02
C LEU A 448 22.18 18.24 -9.31
N VAL A 449 22.48 19.48 -8.97
CA VAL A 449 23.83 20.07 -8.98
C VAL A 449 24.40 19.92 -7.58
N LEU A 450 25.60 19.34 -7.44
CA LEU A 450 26.17 18.90 -6.17
C LEU A 450 27.26 19.83 -5.65
#